data_055c2d579be037808642fe175fc3677e
#
_entry.id   055c2d579be037808642fe175fc3677e
#
_cell.length_a   1.000
_cell.length_b   1.000
_cell.length_c   1.000
_cell.angle_alpha   90.00
_cell.angle_beta   90.00
_cell.angle_gamma   90.00
#
_symmetry.space_group_name_H-M   'P 1'
#
loop_
_entity.id
_entity.type
_entity.pdbx_description
1 polymer ?
#
loop_
_entity_poly.entity_id
_entity_poly.type
_entity_poly.pdbx_seq_one_letter_code
_entity_poly.pdbx_strand_id
1 'polypeptide(L)'
;MRADVQNLFIGIHMLYFAHERKLTVSDMQAELEGYGYRVGEREVKQELERLTQENYLTAHGDEYSITGTGIEAFKAIHAKLQVLCSEVLTPAQTAASR
;
A
#
# COMPACT_ATOMS: atom_id res chain seq x y z
N MET A 1 -5.85 -8.69 -12.85
CA MET A 1 -4.49 -8.15 -12.57
C MET A 1 -3.60 -9.29 -12.13
N ARG A 2 -2.36 -9.28 -12.55
CA ARG A 2 -1.41 -10.32 -12.14
C ARG A 2 -1.18 -10.23 -10.64
N ALA A 3 -0.95 -11.40 -10.01
CA ALA A 3 -0.82 -11.47 -8.55
C ALA A 3 0.35 -10.63 -8.01
N ASP A 4 1.47 -10.61 -8.71
CA ASP A 4 2.65 -9.85 -8.26
C ASP A 4 2.39 -8.33 -8.32
N VAL A 5 1.71 -7.86 -9.36
CA VAL A 5 1.35 -6.45 -9.50
C VAL A 5 0.31 -6.07 -8.44
N GLN A 6 -0.70 -6.91 -8.24
CA GLN A 6 -1.72 -6.66 -7.23
C GLN A 6 -1.10 -6.60 -5.84
N ASN A 7 -0.19 -7.51 -5.52
CA ASN A 7 0.48 -7.53 -4.23
C ASN A 7 1.31 -6.28 -3.99
N LEU A 8 1.94 -5.75 -5.04
CA LEU A 8 2.68 -4.50 -4.95
C LEU A 8 1.75 -3.35 -4.55
N PHE A 9 0.61 -3.23 -5.24
CA PHE A 9 -0.35 -2.16 -4.94
C PHE A 9 -0.96 -2.33 -3.55
N ILE A 10 -1.25 -3.57 -3.14
CA ILE A 10 -1.76 -3.86 -1.81
C ILE A 10 -0.75 -3.39 -0.75
N GLY A 11 0.52 -3.70 -0.94
CA GLY A 11 1.57 -3.27 -0.01
C GLY A 11 1.64 -1.75 0.10
N ILE A 12 1.52 -1.05 -1.02
CA ILE A 12 1.51 0.41 -1.03
C ILE A 12 0.30 0.96 -0.26
N HIS A 13 -0.88 0.39 -0.49
CA HIS A 13 -2.09 0.79 0.24
C HIS A 13 -1.94 0.52 1.74
N MET A 14 -1.35 -0.60 2.12
CA MET A 14 -1.15 -0.93 3.53
C MET A 14 -0.26 0.10 4.22
N LEU A 15 0.81 0.53 3.58
CA LEU A 15 1.67 1.57 4.13
C LEU A 15 0.92 2.89 4.25
N TYR A 16 0.11 3.22 3.26
CA TYR A 16 -0.71 4.42 3.28
C TYR A 16 -1.71 4.39 4.45
N PHE A 17 -2.45 3.30 4.59
CA PHE A 17 -3.44 3.18 5.66
C PHE A 17 -2.77 3.21 7.03
N ALA A 18 -1.63 2.52 7.18
CA ALA A 18 -0.89 2.49 8.44
C ALA A 18 -0.28 3.85 8.77
N HIS A 19 0.03 4.65 7.76
CA HIS A 19 0.48 6.03 7.95
C HIS A 19 -0.64 6.90 8.51
N GLU A 20 -1.88 6.60 8.14
CA GLU A 20 -3.03 7.37 8.61
C GLU A 20 -3.44 6.98 10.03
N ARG A 21 -3.41 5.69 10.37
CA ARG A 21 -3.82 5.21 11.69
C ARG A 21 -3.38 3.77 11.93
N LYS A 22 -3.42 3.36 13.19
CA LYS A 22 -3.20 1.96 13.55
C LYS A 22 -4.35 1.10 13.02
N LEU A 23 -4.05 -0.08 12.56
CA LEU A 23 -5.03 -0.95 11.93
C LEU A 23 -4.83 -2.41 12.36
N THR A 24 -5.95 -3.10 12.55
CA THR A 24 -5.96 -4.56 12.71
C THR A 24 -5.99 -5.21 11.33
N VAL A 25 -5.84 -6.54 11.28
CA VAL A 25 -5.98 -7.29 10.03
C VAL A 25 -7.37 -7.06 9.43
N SER A 26 -8.40 -7.08 10.27
CA SER A 26 -9.78 -6.87 9.80
C SER A 26 -9.98 -5.47 9.23
N ASP A 27 -9.44 -4.45 9.90
CA ASP A 27 -9.52 -3.07 9.41
C ASP A 27 -8.85 -2.95 8.06
N MET A 28 -7.66 -3.53 7.93
CA MET A 28 -6.89 -3.47 6.70
C MET A 28 -7.63 -4.17 5.56
N GLN A 29 -8.21 -5.34 5.85
CA GLN A 29 -8.98 -6.07 4.86
C GLN A 29 -10.18 -5.24 4.37
N ALA A 30 -10.91 -4.61 5.29
CA ALA A 30 -12.05 -3.78 4.95
C ALA A 30 -11.64 -2.60 4.07
N GLU A 31 -10.52 -1.95 4.40
CA GLU A 31 -10.01 -0.84 3.59
C GLU A 31 -9.65 -1.29 2.18
N LEU A 32 -8.96 -2.43 2.06
CA LEU A 32 -8.58 -2.96 0.74
C LEU A 32 -9.80 -3.33 -0.08
N GLU A 33 -10.80 -3.95 0.53
CA GLU A 33 -12.03 -4.31 -0.16
C GLU A 33 -12.76 -3.07 -0.64
N GLY A 34 -12.69 -1.98 0.11
CA GLY A 34 -13.26 -0.71 -0.28
C GLY A 34 -12.65 -0.15 -1.58
N TYR A 35 -11.42 -0.53 -1.88
CA TYR A 35 -10.75 -0.14 -3.14
C TYR A 35 -10.85 -1.22 -4.21
N GLY A 36 -11.67 -2.24 -3.98
CA GLY A 36 -11.94 -3.26 -5.00
C GLY A 36 -11.01 -4.45 -4.99
N TYR A 37 -10.09 -4.55 -4.02
CA TYR A 37 -9.23 -5.72 -3.92
C TYR A 37 -9.99 -6.86 -3.27
N ARG A 38 -9.86 -8.04 -3.84
CA ARG A 38 -10.45 -9.26 -3.29
C ARG A 38 -9.34 -10.04 -2.61
N VAL A 39 -9.19 -9.84 -1.32
CA VAL A 39 -8.14 -10.49 -0.54
C VAL A 39 -8.74 -11.13 0.70
N GLY A 40 -8.28 -12.34 0.99
CA GLY A 40 -8.67 -13.03 2.21
C GLY A 40 -7.88 -12.51 3.42
N GLU A 41 -8.40 -12.79 4.59
CA GLU A 41 -7.75 -12.39 5.84
C GLU A 41 -6.33 -12.95 5.92
N ARG A 42 -6.12 -14.18 5.46
CA ARG A 42 -4.81 -14.83 5.49
C ARG A 42 -3.79 -14.07 4.63
N GLU A 43 -4.18 -13.67 3.42
CA GLU A 43 -3.29 -12.93 2.54
C GLU A 43 -2.96 -11.57 3.11
N VAL A 44 -3.94 -10.91 3.72
CA VAL A 44 -3.72 -9.61 4.37
C VAL A 44 -2.72 -9.77 5.51
N LYS A 45 -2.91 -10.80 6.35
CA LYS A 45 -2.02 -11.05 7.47
C LYS A 45 -0.60 -11.36 7.01
N GLN A 46 -0.47 -12.18 5.97
CA GLN A 46 0.85 -12.51 5.42
C GLN A 46 1.59 -11.28 4.93
N GLU A 47 0.90 -10.37 4.26
CA GLU A 47 1.52 -9.16 3.75
C GLU A 47 1.89 -8.20 4.88
N LEU A 48 1.04 -8.08 5.91
CA LEU A 48 1.35 -7.28 7.07
C LEU A 48 2.58 -7.84 7.81
N GLU A 49 2.67 -9.16 7.92
CA GLU A 49 3.84 -9.80 8.53
C GLU A 49 5.11 -9.56 7.71
N ARG A 50 5.00 -9.62 6.37
CA ARG A 50 6.12 -9.34 5.50
C ARG A 50 6.62 -7.92 5.68
N LEU A 51 5.71 -6.95 5.72
CA LEU A 51 6.07 -5.54 5.93
C LEU A 51 6.68 -5.33 7.32
N THR A 52 6.23 -6.10 8.30
CA THR A 52 6.81 -6.05 9.64
C THR A 52 8.24 -6.60 9.64
N GLN A 53 8.49 -7.68 8.91
CA GLN A 53 9.83 -8.24 8.77
C GLN A 53 10.78 -7.28 8.04
N GLU A 54 10.24 -6.51 7.12
CA GLU A 54 11.00 -5.46 6.42
C GLU A 54 11.21 -4.22 7.30
N ASN A 55 10.70 -4.24 8.51
CA ASN A 55 10.81 -3.15 9.47
C ASN A 55 10.03 -1.90 9.07
N TYR A 56 9.07 -2.05 8.18
CA TYR A 56 8.19 -0.93 7.78
C TYR A 56 7.02 -0.77 8.73
N LEU A 57 6.58 -1.87 9.32
CA LEU A 57 5.49 -1.87 10.30
C LEU A 57 5.97 -2.49 11.60
N THR A 58 5.26 -2.20 12.67
CA THR A 58 5.45 -2.86 13.96
C THR A 58 4.11 -3.37 14.45
N ALA A 59 4.11 -4.56 15.05
CA ALA A 59 2.91 -5.19 15.57
C ALA A 59 2.81 -4.97 17.08
N HIS A 60 1.64 -4.58 17.53
CA HIS A 60 1.31 -4.41 18.94
C HIS A 60 0.03 -5.19 19.21
N GLY A 61 0.16 -6.43 19.68
CA GLY A 61 -0.99 -7.30 19.79
C GLY A 61 -1.55 -7.62 18.41
N ASP A 62 -2.79 -7.23 18.15
CA ASP A 62 -3.44 -7.45 16.86
C ASP A 62 -3.44 -6.19 15.97
N GLU A 63 -2.82 -5.11 16.44
CA GLU A 63 -2.74 -3.86 15.67
C GLU A 63 -1.36 -3.69 15.05
N TYR A 64 -1.35 -3.03 13.89
CA TYR A 64 -0.12 -2.69 13.18
C TYR A 64 -0.03 -1.18 13.03
N SER A 65 1.18 -0.64 13.20
CA SER A 65 1.44 0.77 12.99
C SER A 65 2.71 0.93 12.16
N ILE A 66 2.83 2.08 11.50
CA ILE A 66 3.98 2.35 10.65
C ILE A 66 5.19 2.76 11.51
N THR A 67 6.37 2.34 11.11
CA THR A 67 7.63 2.72 11.75
C THR A 67 8.22 3.95 11.06
N GLY A 68 9.28 4.53 11.64
CA GLY A 68 10.03 5.59 10.96
C GLY A 68 10.57 5.13 9.61
N THR A 69 11.09 3.89 9.55
CA THR A 69 11.56 3.29 8.30
C THR A 69 10.42 3.16 7.31
N GLY A 70 9.24 2.77 7.78
CA GLY A 70 8.05 2.66 6.93
C GLY A 70 7.59 4.01 6.39
N ILE A 71 7.67 5.07 7.21
CA ILE A 71 7.33 6.42 6.76
C ILE A 71 8.27 6.85 5.64
N GLU A 72 9.57 6.61 5.79
CA GLU A 72 10.54 6.95 4.75
C GLU A 72 10.31 6.15 3.48
N ALA A 73 9.99 4.86 3.61
CA ALA A 73 9.65 4.02 2.47
C ALA A 73 8.40 4.55 1.76
N PHE A 74 7.39 4.94 2.53
CA PHE A 74 6.15 5.49 1.96
C PHE A 74 6.42 6.79 1.21
N LYS A 75 7.23 7.68 1.77
CA LYS A 75 7.61 8.93 1.11
C LYS A 75 8.31 8.68 -0.22
N ALA A 76 9.23 7.70 -0.23
CA ALA A 76 9.95 7.35 -1.46
C ALA A 76 9.00 6.79 -2.51
N ILE A 77 8.07 5.93 -2.10
CA ILE A 77 7.04 5.38 -2.99
C ILE A 77 6.17 6.50 -3.54
N HIS A 78 5.74 7.42 -2.68
CA HIS A 78 4.89 8.54 -3.07
C HIS A 78 5.58 9.39 -4.13
N ALA A 79 6.87 9.70 -3.93
CA ALA A 79 7.64 10.47 -4.91
C ALA A 79 7.74 9.74 -6.25
N LYS A 80 7.97 8.42 -6.22
CA LYS A 80 8.03 7.61 -7.43
C LYS A 80 6.69 7.59 -8.17
N LEU A 81 5.60 7.48 -7.42
CA LEU A 81 4.27 7.47 -8.01
C LEU A 81 3.93 8.81 -8.68
N GLN A 82 4.36 9.92 -8.09
CA GLN A 82 4.14 11.22 -8.71
C GLN A 82 4.81 11.31 -10.08
N VAL A 83 6.05 10.85 -10.18
CA VAL A 83 6.78 10.84 -11.45
C VAL A 83 6.11 9.87 -12.43
N LEU A 84 5.81 8.66 -11.97
CA LEU A 84 5.21 7.63 -12.82
C LEU A 84 3.86 8.07 -13.37
N CYS A 85 2.99 8.61 -12.52
CA CYS A 85 1.67 9.07 -12.93
C CYS A 85 1.78 10.24 -13.90
N SER A 86 2.74 11.14 -13.67
CA SER A 86 2.98 12.25 -14.58
C SER A 86 3.38 11.75 -15.97
N GLU A 87 4.20 10.70 -16.04
CA GLU A 87 4.66 10.18 -17.32
C GLU A 87 3.64 9.27 -18.00
N VAL A 88 2.95 8.44 -17.20
CA VAL A 88 2.03 7.44 -17.76
C VAL A 88 0.68 8.05 -18.10
N LEU A 89 0.16 8.94 -17.27
CA LEU A 89 -1.16 9.52 -17.47
C LEU A 89 -1.12 10.81 -18.27
N THR A 90 -0.20 11.71 -17.92
CA THR A 90 -0.12 13.01 -18.55
C THR A 90 0.22 12.96 -20.06
N PRO A 91 1.17 12.13 -20.51
CA PRO A 91 1.44 12.05 -21.96
C PRO A 91 0.21 11.68 -22.77
N ALA A 92 -0.63 10.77 -22.26
CA ALA A 92 -1.86 10.39 -22.95
C ALA A 92 -2.81 11.59 -23.04
N GLN A 93 -2.93 12.36 -21.97
CA GLN A 93 -3.75 13.57 -21.95
C GLN A 93 -3.18 14.63 -22.87
N THR A 94 -1.87 14.81 -22.85
CA THR A 94 -1.19 15.78 -23.70
C THR A 94 -1.42 15.43 -25.17
N ALA A 95 -1.29 14.15 -25.53
CA ALA A 95 -1.52 13.70 -26.89
C ALA A 95 -2.98 13.95 -27.29
N ALA A 96 -3.92 13.70 -26.37
CA ALA A 96 -5.34 13.90 -26.65
C ALA A 96 -5.69 15.37 -26.82
N SER A 97 -4.97 16.26 -26.19
CA SER A 97 -5.24 17.70 -26.24
C SER A 97 -4.69 18.38 -27.49
N ARG A 98 -3.95 17.64 -28.29
CA ARG A 98 -3.40 18.15 -29.54
C ARG A 98 -4.26 17.71 -30.72
#